data_fb4660f0bfd788dbe72d3d1248f86f3f
#
_entry.id   fb4660f0bfd788dbe72d3d1248f86f3f
#
_cell.length_a   1.000
_cell.length_b   1.000
_cell.length_c   1.000
_cell.angle_alpha   90.00
_cell.angle_beta   90.00
_cell.angle_gamma   90.00
#
_symmetry.space_group_name_H-M   'P 1'
#
loop_
_entity.id
_entity.type
_entity.pdbx_description
1 polymer ?
#
loop_
_entity_poly.entity_id
_entity_poly.type
_entity_poly.pdbx_seq_one_letter_code
_entity_poly.pdbx_strand_id
1 'polypeptide(L)'
;MTGHPPSAAPVPHAAPTTVRDAVIDLLRQFGIDRVFGNPGSTELPMFRDFPADFQYVLGLQEAVVVGMADGYAQATGNAAVVNLHSAAGVGNAMGNLFTAFKNRTPMIVTAGQQARAILPFDPFLGATQAAEMPKPYVKWSIEPARAQDVPAAIARAYRIAMQEPRGPVFVSIPVDDWDQPADLLPPRDVSRVVRPDPAALARLGDALDAARRPAFVIGAAVERAGAWQQAVQLAERHRARVYVAPMSGRCSFPEDHPLFAGFLPAIREKIVARLDGHDLIFAFGAPAFTYHVEGFGPHVPPGATLVQLVDDPGVAAWTPEGDAVVGNLRLAALDLLARAAPPERPMPEPRAPRTRAQPPAAGERMSAAFALQTLADVRDAHDIVIEEAPSARPVMQDHLPFTQSGTFYTMDSGGLGYGMPAAVGVALAQPGRRVIGLIGDGSSLYSIQALWSAAQLRLPITFVILNNVRYAALQDFAPVFGFGPDDPVQGTDLPNLDFVALAAGMGCRGGRVSDAARLRGTLVDALRAPTPVVVEIEIA
;
A
#
# COMPACT_ATOMS: atom_id res chain seq x y z
N MET A 1 71.67 2.22 -39.86
CA MET A 1 71.03 1.51 -38.72
C MET A 1 69.81 2.34 -38.32
N THR A 2 68.70 1.97 -38.86
CA THR A 2 67.39 2.65 -38.54
C THR A 2 66.67 1.80 -37.53
N GLY A 3 66.69 2.23 -36.27
CA GLY A 3 65.92 1.58 -35.19
C GLY A 3 64.46 1.94 -35.29
N HIS A 4 63.61 0.94 -35.46
CA HIS A 4 62.17 1.06 -35.26
C HIS A 4 61.86 1.24 -33.75
N PRO A 5 60.93 2.15 -33.37
CA PRO A 5 60.48 2.22 -32.00
C PRO A 5 59.65 0.97 -31.68
N PRO A 6 59.70 0.48 -30.42
CA PRO A 6 58.93 -0.70 -29.99
C PRO A 6 57.43 -0.38 -30.08
N SER A 7 56.65 -1.31 -30.67
CA SER A 7 55.19 -1.33 -30.70
C SER A 7 54.65 -1.25 -29.28
N ALA A 8 53.83 -0.23 -28.99
CA ALA A 8 53.12 -0.13 -27.73
C ALA A 8 52.21 -1.36 -27.57
N ALA A 9 52.30 -2.02 -26.41
CA ALA A 9 51.40 -3.12 -26.08
C ALA A 9 49.96 -2.65 -26.13
N PRO A 10 49.01 -3.47 -26.64
CA PRO A 10 47.61 -3.10 -26.69
C PRO A 10 47.12 -2.86 -25.25
N VAL A 11 46.55 -1.67 -25.02
CA VAL A 11 45.82 -1.36 -23.78
C VAL A 11 44.67 -2.36 -23.73
N PRO A 12 44.47 -3.09 -22.61
CA PRO A 12 43.36 -3.99 -22.48
C PRO A 12 42.08 -3.16 -22.62
N HIS A 13 41.34 -3.40 -23.69
CA HIS A 13 40.00 -2.83 -23.85
C HIS A 13 39.16 -3.37 -22.69
N ALA A 14 38.69 -2.48 -21.82
CA ALA A 14 37.65 -2.84 -20.85
C ALA A 14 36.51 -3.52 -21.62
N ALA A 15 35.96 -4.61 -21.08
CA ALA A 15 34.81 -5.28 -21.68
C ALA A 15 33.70 -4.25 -21.90
N PRO A 16 33.01 -4.29 -23.05
CA PRO A 16 31.91 -3.36 -23.30
C PRO A 16 30.85 -3.50 -22.22
N THR A 17 30.34 -2.38 -21.70
CA THR A 17 29.22 -2.33 -20.75
C THR A 17 27.99 -2.99 -21.37
N THR A 18 27.33 -3.87 -20.62
CA THR A 18 26.11 -4.56 -21.07
C THR A 18 24.84 -3.83 -20.64
N VAL A 19 23.70 -4.21 -21.22
CA VAL A 19 22.36 -3.75 -20.77
C VAL A 19 22.21 -4.04 -19.28
N ARG A 20 22.61 -5.23 -18.81
CA ARG A 20 22.57 -5.60 -17.38
C ARG A 20 23.36 -4.61 -16.52
N ASP A 21 24.60 -4.31 -16.90
CA ASP A 21 25.45 -3.38 -16.15
C ASP A 21 24.85 -1.98 -16.10
N ALA A 22 24.31 -1.51 -17.22
CA ALA A 22 23.67 -0.20 -17.31
C ALA A 22 22.38 -0.11 -16.48
N VAL A 23 21.59 -1.18 -16.44
CA VAL A 23 20.38 -1.25 -15.61
C VAL A 23 20.75 -1.27 -14.12
N ILE A 24 21.72 -2.08 -13.71
CA ILE A 24 22.19 -2.14 -12.33
C ILE A 24 22.75 -0.78 -11.87
N ASP A 25 23.53 -0.11 -12.72
CA ASP A 25 24.02 1.24 -12.42
C ASP A 25 22.89 2.25 -12.22
N LEU A 26 21.87 2.22 -13.07
CA LEU A 26 20.67 3.06 -12.92
C LEU A 26 19.94 2.78 -11.60
N LEU A 27 19.76 1.52 -11.22
CA LEU A 27 19.10 1.17 -9.96
C LEU A 27 19.88 1.74 -8.76
N ARG A 28 21.23 1.69 -8.78
CA ARG A 28 22.07 2.36 -7.77
C ARG A 28 21.85 3.87 -7.74
N GLN A 29 21.83 4.52 -8.91
CA GLN A 29 21.54 5.97 -9.01
C GLN A 29 20.17 6.34 -8.41
N PHE A 30 19.19 5.43 -8.48
CA PHE A 30 17.85 5.61 -7.90
C PHE A 30 17.77 5.23 -6.40
N GLY A 31 18.84 4.77 -5.80
CA GLY A 31 18.87 4.30 -4.41
C GLY A 31 18.10 3.00 -4.21
N ILE A 32 18.06 2.15 -5.22
CA ILE A 32 17.42 0.82 -5.20
C ILE A 32 18.51 -0.24 -5.08
N ASP A 33 18.42 -1.06 -4.04
CA ASP A 33 19.36 -2.14 -3.72
C ASP A 33 18.69 -3.53 -3.65
N ARG A 34 17.40 -3.60 -3.98
CA ARG A 34 16.60 -4.85 -3.88
C ARG A 34 15.76 -5.08 -5.12
N VAL A 35 15.67 -6.38 -5.48
CA VAL A 35 14.78 -6.89 -6.50
C VAL A 35 13.88 -7.94 -5.87
N PHE A 36 12.58 -7.75 -5.92
CA PHE A 36 11.58 -8.72 -5.48
C PHE A 36 11.19 -9.60 -6.67
N GLY A 37 11.19 -10.91 -6.52
CA GLY A 37 10.88 -11.74 -7.68
C GLY A 37 10.58 -13.21 -7.37
N ASN A 38 10.05 -13.86 -8.41
CA ASN A 38 9.98 -15.30 -8.58
C ASN A 38 10.49 -15.59 -10.00
N PRO A 39 11.75 -16.07 -10.16
CA PRO A 39 12.40 -16.10 -11.45
C PRO A 39 12.04 -17.36 -12.25
N GLY A 40 12.12 -17.25 -13.56
CA GLY A 40 12.15 -18.37 -14.49
C GLY A 40 13.36 -18.31 -15.41
N SER A 41 13.32 -19.03 -16.52
CA SER A 41 14.47 -19.15 -17.44
C SER A 41 14.82 -17.86 -18.15
N THR A 42 13.83 -16.99 -18.42
CA THR A 42 14.03 -15.72 -19.14
C THR A 42 14.71 -14.63 -18.29
N GLU A 43 14.77 -14.80 -16.97
CA GLU A 43 15.40 -13.89 -16.03
C GLU A 43 16.87 -14.27 -15.72
N LEU A 44 17.31 -15.49 -16.06
CA LEU A 44 18.67 -15.98 -15.72
C LEU A 44 19.80 -15.07 -16.19
N PRO A 45 19.78 -14.45 -17.39
CA PRO A 45 20.85 -13.54 -17.79
C PRO A 45 20.96 -12.29 -16.92
N MET A 46 19.87 -11.80 -16.34
CA MET A 46 19.91 -10.69 -15.38
C MET A 46 20.69 -11.04 -14.12
N PHE A 47 20.72 -12.32 -13.73
CA PHE A 47 21.39 -12.77 -12.50
C PHE A 47 22.86 -13.15 -12.69
N ARG A 48 23.38 -13.17 -13.93
CA ARG A 48 24.79 -13.39 -14.15
C ARG A 48 25.59 -12.26 -13.51
N ASP A 49 26.59 -12.60 -12.70
CA ASP A 49 27.40 -11.66 -11.97
C ASP A 49 26.56 -10.69 -11.10
N PHE A 50 25.48 -11.21 -10.48
CA PHE A 50 24.58 -10.41 -9.65
C PHE A 50 25.36 -9.72 -8.52
N PRO A 51 25.27 -8.38 -8.40
CA PRO A 51 26.19 -7.64 -7.53
C PRO A 51 25.90 -7.91 -6.05
N ALA A 52 26.96 -7.99 -5.24
CA ALA A 52 26.87 -8.27 -3.81
C ALA A 52 26.19 -7.16 -2.98
N ASP A 53 26.09 -5.95 -3.53
CA ASP A 53 25.36 -4.82 -2.94
C ASP A 53 23.85 -4.85 -3.23
N PHE A 54 23.38 -5.84 -4.00
CA PHE A 54 21.95 -6.06 -4.25
C PHE A 54 21.44 -7.29 -3.53
N GLN A 55 20.20 -7.22 -3.07
CA GLN A 55 19.49 -8.35 -2.51
C GLN A 55 18.35 -8.79 -3.44
N TYR A 56 18.32 -10.09 -3.79
CA TYR A 56 17.15 -10.69 -4.42
C TYR A 56 16.22 -11.24 -3.34
N VAL A 57 14.99 -10.73 -3.27
CA VAL A 57 13.97 -11.12 -2.30
C VAL A 57 12.99 -12.08 -2.98
N LEU A 58 13.15 -13.37 -2.70
CA LEU A 58 12.32 -14.41 -3.31
C LEU A 58 10.94 -14.50 -2.65
N GLY A 59 9.89 -14.49 -3.46
CA GLY A 59 8.55 -14.92 -3.09
C GLY A 59 8.18 -16.21 -3.83
N LEU A 60 7.44 -17.10 -3.18
CA LEU A 60 7.06 -18.40 -3.78
C LEU A 60 5.86 -18.31 -4.73
N GLN A 61 5.30 -17.12 -4.89
CA GLN A 61 4.18 -16.83 -5.78
C GLN A 61 4.19 -15.35 -6.15
N GLU A 62 3.86 -14.99 -7.38
CA GLU A 62 4.08 -13.65 -7.92
C GLU A 62 3.19 -12.57 -7.28
N ALA A 63 1.99 -12.90 -6.84
CA ALA A 63 1.19 -11.95 -6.08
C ALA A 63 1.84 -11.63 -4.72
N VAL A 64 2.49 -12.63 -4.07
CA VAL A 64 3.29 -12.41 -2.85
C VAL A 64 4.47 -11.49 -3.14
N VAL A 65 5.17 -11.70 -4.27
CA VAL A 65 6.29 -10.84 -4.70
C VAL A 65 5.84 -9.39 -4.82
N VAL A 66 4.74 -9.13 -5.54
CA VAL A 66 4.21 -7.77 -5.72
C VAL A 66 3.74 -7.17 -4.40
N GLY A 67 3.09 -7.95 -3.53
CA GLY A 67 2.66 -7.48 -2.22
C GLY A 67 3.85 -7.11 -1.30
N MET A 68 4.96 -7.89 -1.32
CA MET A 68 6.20 -7.54 -0.60
C MET A 68 6.79 -6.23 -1.14
N ALA A 69 6.88 -6.09 -2.45
CA ALA A 69 7.38 -4.89 -3.10
C ALA A 69 6.50 -3.66 -2.80
N ASP A 70 5.16 -3.84 -2.73
CA ASP A 70 4.21 -2.80 -2.37
C ASP A 70 4.48 -2.29 -0.94
N GLY A 71 4.51 -3.17 0.05
CA GLY A 71 4.80 -2.79 1.43
C GLY A 71 6.17 -2.10 1.56
N TYR A 72 7.18 -2.60 0.88
CA TYR A 72 8.52 -2.01 0.87
C TYR A 72 8.55 -0.60 0.27
N ALA A 73 7.97 -0.43 -0.92
CA ALA A 73 7.93 0.86 -1.60
C ALA A 73 7.11 1.91 -0.83
N GLN A 74 6.01 1.51 -0.23
CA GLN A 74 5.22 2.40 0.61
C GLN A 74 5.98 2.87 1.86
N ALA A 75 6.73 1.98 2.51
CA ALA A 75 7.46 2.29 3.73
C ALA A 75 8.77 3.06 3.49
N THR A 76 9.42 2.88 2.33
CA THR A 76 10.63 3.64 1.93
C THR A 76 10.29 4.96 1.25
N GLY A 77 9.10 5.09 0.66
CA GLY A 77 8.73 6.24 -0.18
C GLY A 77 9.45 6.27 -1.53
N ASN A 78 10.17 5.19 -1.91
CA ASN A 78 10.86 5.03 -3.19
C ASN A 78 10.24 3.90 -4.01
N ALA A 79 10.54 3.83 -5.30
CA ALA A 79 10.08 2.73 -6.15
C ALA A 79 10.76 1.41 -5.77
N ALA A 80 9.99 0.32 -5.72
CA ALA A 80 10.51 -1.03 -5.66
C ALA A 80 10.66 -1.63 -7.06
N VAL A 81 11.62 -2.55 -7.25
CA VAL A 81 11.76 -3.33 -8.48
C VAL A 81 11.17 -4.72 -8.27
N VAL A 82 10.28 -5.10 -9.17
CA VAL A 82 9.67 -6.43 -9.25
C VAL A 82 10.15 -7.12 -10.53
N ASN A 83 10.52 -8.38 -10.41
CA ASN A 83 10.94 -9.21 -11.54
C ASN A 83 10.05 -10.46 -11.61
N LEU A 84 9.33 -10.62 -12.72
CA LEU A 84 8.35 -11.68 -12.95
C LEU A 84 8.75 -12.54 -14.14
N HIS A 85 8.26 -13.79 -14.16
CA HIS A 85 8.53 -14.71 -15.26
C HIS A 85 7.45 -14.63 -16.33
N SER A 86 7.76 -13.94 -17.44
CA SER A 86 6.95 -13.94 -18.66
C SER A 86 5.44 -13.66 -18.43
N ALA A 87 4.59 -14.15 -19.32
CA ALA A 87 3.14 -13.98 -19.25
C ALA A 87 2.52 -14.64 -18.00
N ALA A 88 3.01 -15.83 -17.63
CA ALA A 88 2.45 -16.57 -16.49
C ALA A 88 2.67 -15.81 -15.17
N GLY A 89 3.88 -15.30 -14.94
CA GLY A 89 4.19 -14.52 -13.75
C GLY A 89 3.42 -13.20 -13.68
N VAL A 90 3.25 -12.51 -14.81
CA VAL A 90 2.41 -11.31 -14.87
C VAL A 90 0.96 -11.65 -14.56
N GLY A 91 0.42 -12.73 -15.13
CA GLY A 91 -0.95 -13.18 -14.86
C GLY A 91 -1.19 -13.48 -13.38
N ASN A 92 -0.28 -14.21 -12.74
CA ASN A 92 -0.35 -14.54 -11.32
C ASN A 92 -0.24 -13.29 -10.40
N ALA A 93 0.45 -12.25 -10.85
CA ALA A 93 0.66 -11.01 -10.10
C ALA A 93 -0.51 -10.02 -10.16
N MET A 94 -1.46 -10.18 -11.10
CA MET A 94 -2.46 -9.15 -11.45
C MET A 94 -3.29 -8.65 -10.27
N GLY A 95 -3.67 -9.52 -9.34
CA GLY A 95 -4.44 -9.13 -8.15
C GLY A 95 -3.69 -8.08 -7.30
N ASN A 96 -2.41 -8.33 -7.02
CA ASN A 96 -1.61 -7.38 -6.24
C ASN A 96 -1.05 -6.22 -7.08
N LEU A 97 -0.93 -6.33 -8.40
CA LEU A 97 -0.71 -5.18 -9.29
C LEU A 97 -1.89 -4.20 -9.25
N PHE A 98 -3.13 -4.71 -9.30
CA PHE A 98 -4.32 -3.89 -9.08
C PHE A 98 -4.27 -3.19 -7.71
N THR A 99 -3.88 -3.90 -6.67
CA THR A 99 -3.75 -3.34 -5.33
C THR A 99 -2.67 -2.25 -5.28
N ALA A 100 -1.47 -2.50 -5.81
CA ALA A 100 -0.40 -1.50 -5.89
C ALA A 100 -0.81 -0.25 -6.68
N PHE A 101 -1.59 -0.42 -7.77
CA PHE A 101 -2.13 0.69 -8.55
C PHE A 101 -3.11 1.54 -7.72
N LYS A 102 -4.01 0.91 -6.96
CA LYS A 102 -4.95 1.61 -6.08
C LYS A 102 -4.26 2.27 -4.88
N ASN A 103 -3.28 1.60 -4.29
CA ASN A 103 -2.44 2.12 -3.21
C ASN A 103 -1.54 3.29 -3.64
N ARG A 104 -1.46 3.59 -4.95
CA ARG A 104 -0.53 4.60 -5.51
C ARG A 104 0.93 4.26 -5.20
N THR A 105 1.27 3.00 -5.20
CA THR A 105 2.62 2.52 -4.86
C THR A 105 3.53 2.60 -6.07
N PRO A 106 4.64 3.35 -6.00
CA PRO A 106 5.61 3.39 -7.09
C PRO A 106 6.34 2.06 -7.22
N MET A 107 6.32 1.47 -8.42
CA MET A 107 6.92 0.16 -8.68
C MET A 107 7.37 0.05 -10.13
N ILE A 108 8.57 -0.49 -10.35
CA ILE A 108 9.06 -0.88 -11.66
C ILE A 108 8.89 -2.38 -11.76
N VAL A 109 7.90 -2.82 -12.51
CA VAL A 109 7.66 -4.23 -12.77
C VAL A 109 8.35 -4.60 -14.07
N THR A 110 9.25 -5.58 -14.03
CA THR A 110 9.86 -6.19 -15.20
C THR A 110 9.36 -7.60 -15.37
N ALA A 111 9.22 -8.06 -16.61
CA ALA A 111 9.00 -9.46 -16.91
C ALA A 111 9.89 -9.86 -18.09
N GLY A 112 10.43 -11.08 -18.00
CA GLY A 112 11.20 -11.63 -19.11
C GLY A 112 10.31 -11.96 -20.30
N GLN A 113 10.89 -11.89 -21.48
CA GLN A 113 10.31 -12.31 -22.75
C GLN A 113 11.26 -13.28 -23.44
N GLN A 114 10.76 -14.08 -24.33
CA GLN A 114 11.61 -14.95 -25.16
C GLN A 114 12.54 -14.15 -26.06
N ALA A 115 13.62 -14.82 -26.52
CA ALA A 115 14.61 -14.20 -27.39
C ALA A 115 13.97 -13.62 -28.66
N ARG A 116 14.37 -12.43 -29.09
CA ARG A 116 13.80 -11.70 -30.21
C ARG A 116 13.75 -12.53 -31.50
N ALA A 117 14.76 -13.37 -31.74
CA ALA A 117 14.83 -14.20 -32.94
C ALA A 117 13.73 -15.26 -33.06
N ILE A 118 13.13 -15.69 -31.94
CA ILE A 118 12.10 -16.72 -31.92
C ILE A 118 10.68 -16.17 -31.68
N LEU A 119 10.53 -14.89 -31.30
CA LEU A 119 9.21 -14.28 -31.10
C LEU A 119 8.25 -14.44 -32.29
N PRO A 120 8.71 -14.35 -33.58
CA PRO A 120 7.82 -14.56 -34.72
C PRO A 120 7.22 -15.97 -34.84
N PHE A 121 7.72 -16.94 -34.06
CA PHE A 121 7.32 -18.35 -34.13
C PHE A 121 6.45 -18.79 -32.97
N ASP A 122 5.85 -17.85 -32.22
CA ASP A 122 5.01 -18.10 -31.02
C ASP A 122 5.70 -19.07 -30.03
N PRO A 123 6.85 -18.67 -29.47
CA PRO A 123 7.68 -19.57 -28.68
C PRO A 123 7.02 -19.98 -27.37
N PHE A 124 7.38 -21.17 -26.87
CA PHE A 124 6.98 -21.65 -25.54
C PHE A 124 7.28 -20.60 -24.45
N LEU A 125 6.31 -20.30 -23.59
CA LEU A 125 6.37 -19.24 -22.57
C LEU A 125 6.53 -17.81 -23.14
N GLY A 126 6.30 -17.59 -24.43
CA GLY A 126 6.25 -16.27 -25.01
C GLY A 126 5.04 -15.46 -24.52
N ALA A 127 5.19 -14.18 -24.34
CA ALA A 127 4.08 -13.28 -24.01
C ALA A 127 3.62 -12.55 -25.28
N THR A 128 2.43 -12.93 -25.77
CA THR A 128 1.79 -12.26 -26.92
C THR A 128 1.37 -10.88 -26.54
N GLN A 129 1.74 -9.78 -26.89
CA GLN A 129 1.36 -8.43 -26.39
C GLN A 129 1.80 -8.19 -24.94
N ALA A 130 3.06 -8.52 -24.62
CA ALA A 130 3.60 -8.43 -23.26
C ALA A 130 3.31 -7.09 -22.57
N ALA A 131 3.48 -5.97 -23.30
CA ALA A 131 3.25 -4.63 -22.76
C ALA A 131 1.76 -4.31 -22.46
N GLU A 132 0.82 -5.08 -23.00
CA GLU A 132 -0.62 -4.88 -22.77
C GLU A 132 -1.15 -5.68 -21.59
N MET A 133 -0.50 -6.78 -21.21
CA MET A 133 -0.98 -7.70 -20.18
C MET A 133 -1.31 -7.02 -18.83
N PRO A 134 -0.48 -6.14 -18.25
CA PRO A 134 -0.77 -5.55 -16.95
C PRO A 134 -1.74 -4.36 -17.01
N LYS A 135 -2.16 -3.91 -18.19
CA LYS A 135 -3.12 -2.81 -18.33
C LYS A 135 -4.53 -3.24 -17.90
N PRO A 136 -5.33 -2.33 -17.34
CA PRO A 136 -5.06 -0.92 -17.10
C PRO A 136 -4.36 -0.59 -15.76
N TYR A 137 -3.84 -1.58 -15.05
CA TYR A 137 -3.34 -1.44 -13.68
C TYR A 137 -1.85 -1.08 -13.58
N VAL A 138 -1.33 -0.46 -14.65
CA VAL A 138 -0.03 0.21 -14.68
C VAL A 138 -0.15 1.58 -15.33
N LYS A 139 0.63 2.56 -14.87
CA LYS A 139 0.62 3.92 -15.42
C LYS A 139 1.21 3.98 -16.85
N TRP A 140 2.13 3.10 -17.13
CA TRP A 140 2.85 3.01 -18.39
C TRP A 140 3.45 1.63 -18.56
N SER A 141 3.55 1.18 -19.80
CA SER A 141 4.15 -0.11 -20.13
C SER A 141 4.86 -0.05 -21.47
N ILE A 142 5.93 -0.83 -21.63
CA ILE A 142 6.68 -0.96 -22.89
C ILE A 142 7.38 -2.31 -22.97
N GLU A 143 7.58 -2.82 -24.18
CA GLU A 143 8.65 -3.70 -24.58
C GLU A 143 9.56 -2.91 -25.51
N PRO A 144 10.83 -2.61 -25.12
CA PRO A 144 11.73 -1.79 -25.92
C PRO A 144 12.03 -2.45 -27.27
N ALA A 145 12.06 -1.66 -28.34
CA ALA A 145 12.28 -2.17 -29.69
C ALA A 145 13.68 -2.78 -29.89
N ARG A 146 14.67 -2.31 -29.13
CA ARG A 146 16.07 -2.76 -29.18
C ARG A 146 16.63 -2.93 -27.76
N ALA A 147 17.59 -3.82 -27.60
CA ALA A 147 18.28 -4.03 -26.35
C ALA A 147 18.89 -2.73 -25.77
N GLN A 148 19.49 -1.91 -26.62
CA GLN A 148 20.13 -0.64 -26.25
C GLN A 148 19.15 0.38 -25.65
N ASP A 149 17.85 0.22 -25.89
CA ASP A 149 16.80 1.12 -25.37
C ASP A 149 16.31 0.71 -23.96
N VAL A 150 16.69 -0.49 -23.46
CA VAL A 150 16.26 -1.00 -22.15
C VAL A 150 16.70 -0.06 -21.01
N PRO A 151 17.96 0.40 -20.89
CA PRO A 151 18.34 1.33 -19.82
C PRO A 151 17.53 2.61 -19.83
N ALA A 152 17.26 3.19 -21.01
CA ALA A 152 16.43 4.39 -21.15
C ALA A 152 14.97 4.13 -20.75
N ALA A 153 14.43 2.95 -21.08
CA ALA A 153 13.09 2.53 -20.66
C ALA A 153 12.99 2.39 -19.13
N ILE A 154 13.97 1.78 -18.48
CA ILE A 154 14.03 1.66 -16.99
C ILE A 154 14.12 3.04 -16.34
N ALA A 155 14.98 3.94 -16.88
CA ALA A 155 15.09 5.31 -16.37
C ALA A 155 13.76 6.08 -16.50
N ARG A 156 13.05 5.91 -17.61
CA ARG A 156 11.71 6.49 -17.84
C ARG A 156 10.68 5.86 -16.90
N ALA A 157 10.71 4.54 -16.73
CA ALA A 157 9.84 3.78 -15.85
C ALA A 157 9.91 4.31 -14.41
N TYR A 158 11.12 4.47 -13.86
CA TYR A 158 11.32 5.04 -12.52
C TYR A 158 10.67 6.42 -12.37
N ARG A 159 10.91 7.31 -13.33
CA ARG A 159 10.39 8.69 -13.27
C ARG A 159 8.87 8.71 -13.33
N ILE A 160 8.25 7.89 -14.19
CA ILE A 160 6.79 7.78 -14.30
C ILE A 160 6.19 7.15 -13.03
N ALA A 161 6.80 6.09 -12.49
CA ALA A 161 6.33 5.45 -11.27
C ALA A 161 6.30 6.42 -10.09
N MET A 162 7.33 7.26 -9.97
CA MET A 162 7.51 8.20 -8.87
C MET A 162 6.76 9.52 -9.03
N GLN A 163 6.23 9.83 -10.21
CA GLN A 163 5.45 11.05 -10.47
C GLN A 163 4.03 10.91 -9.91
N GLU A 164 3.54 11.93 -9.18
CA GLU A 164 2.15 11.94 -8.69
C GLU A 164 1.13 12.01 -9.84
N PRO A 165 0.03 11.26 -9.73
CA PRO A 165 -0.22 10.19 -8.78
C PRO A 165 0.75 9.04 -9.02
N ARG A 166 1.47 8.58 -7.96
CA ARG A 166 2.42 7.47 -8.07
C ARG A 166 1.71 6.17 -8.47
N GLY A 167 2.48 5.18 -8.92
CA GLY A 167 1.91 3.88 -9.25
C GLY A 167 2.87 2.97 -10.01
N PRO A 168 2.49 1.71 -10.22
CA PRO A 168 3.30 0.73 -10.93
C PRO A 168 3.43 1.08 -12.41
N VAL A 169 4.57 0.69 -13.00
CA VAL A 169 4.88 0.70 -14.43
C VAL A 169 5.44 -0.65 -14.84
N PHE A 170 5.42 -0.96 -16.13
CA PHE A 170 5.84 -2.28 -16.62
C PHE A 170 6.83 -2.19 -17.78
N VAL A 171 7.86 -3.03 -17.76
CA VAL A 171 8.84 -3.18 -18.85
C VAL A 171 9.05 -4.66 -19.15
N SER A 172 8.68 -5.10 -20.34
CA SER A 172 9.01 -6.43 -20.85
C SER A 172 10.41 -6.41 -21.44
N ILE A 173 11.26 -7.39 -21.08
CA ILE A 173 12.67 -7.42 -21.51
C ILE A 173 12.99 -8.80 -22.09
N PRO A 174 13.26 -8.91 -23.40
CA PRO A 174 13.70 -10.13 -24.02
C PRO A 174 14.99 -10.69 -23.40
N VAL A 175 15.05 -12.02 -23.29
CA VAL A 175 16.13 -12.74 -22.58
C VAL A 175 17.51 -12.47 -23.18
N ASP A 176 17.59 -12.27 -24.48
CA ASP A 176 18.83 -12.01 -25.24
C ASP A 176 19.29 -10.54 -25.19
N ASP A 177 18.49 -9.64 -24.60
CA ASP A 177 18.86 -8.22 -24.48
C ASP A 177 19.92 -7.97 -23.39
N TRP A 178 19.91 -8.74 -22.29
CA TRP A 178 20.72 -8.45 -21.09
C TRP A 178 22.23 -8.43 -21.33
N ASP A 179 22.71 -9.26 -22.26
CA ASP A 179 24.13 -9.36 -22.59
C ASP A 179 24.53 -8.48 -23.79
N GLN A 180 23.60 -7.75 -24.40
CA GLN A 180 23.91 -6.83 -25.50
C GLN A 180 24.66 -5.61 -24.98
N PRO A 181 25.56 -5.03 -25.79
CA PRO A 181 26.23 -3.77 -25.45
C PRO A 181 25.23 -2.63 -25.26
N ALA A 182 25.42 -1.83 -24.22
CA ALA A 182 24.67 -0.61 -23.97
C ALA A 182 25.53 0.43 -23.25
N ASP A 183 25.19 1.70 -23.43
CA ASP A 183 25.88 2.80 -22.76
C ASP A 183 25.28 3.04 -21.36
N LEU A 184 26.14 3.43 -20.42
CA LEU A 184 25.70 3.97 -19.12
C LEU A 184 24.97 5.30 -19.34
N LEU A 185 23.90 5.51 -18.61
CA LEU A 185 23.18 6.77 -18.66
C LEU A 185 23.68 7.73 -17.57
N PRO A 186 23.93 9.00 -17.90
CA PRO A 186 24.39 9.97 -16.91
C PRO A 186 23.31 10.21 -15.84
N PRO A 187 23.70 10.49 -14.60
CA PRO A 187 22.77 10.89 -13.55
C PRO A 187 21.95 12.10 -13.97
N ARG A 188 20.65 12.05 -13.69
CA ARG A 188 19.74 13.14 -14.02
C ARG A 188 18.72 13.33 -12.92
N ASP A 189 18.70 14.53 -12.33
CA ASP A 189 17.65 14.94 -11.41
C ASP A 189 16.43 15.48 -12.16
N VAL A 190 15.24 15.11 -11.70
CA VAL A 190 13.95 15.58 -12.25
C VAL A 190 13.06 15.96 -11.08
N SER A 191 12.81 17.26 -10.91
CA SER A 191 11.82 17.75 -9.94
C SER A 191 10.42 17.26 -10.33
N ARG A 192 9.73 16.63 -9.37
CA ARG A 192 8.39 16.05 -9.54
C ARG A 192 7.31 16.80 -8.79
N VAL A 193 7.71 17.81 -8.04
CA VAL A 193 6.80 18.55 -7.17
C VAL A 193 6.08 19.62 -7.98
N VAL A 194 4.75 19.56 -7.99
CA VAL A 194 3.89 20.52 -8.69
C VAL A 194 3.10 21.31 -7.66
N ARG A 195 3.34 22.62 -7.59
CA ARG A 195 2.57 23.54 -6.72
C ARG A 195 1.17 23.72 -7.31
N PRO A 196 0.12 23.78 -6.46
CA PRO A 196 -1.24 24.11 -6.94
C PRO A 196 -1.30 25.49 -7.58
N ASP A 197 -2.33 25.74 -8.40
CA ASP A 197 -2.67 27.08 -8.87
C ASP A 197 -2.92 28.00 -7.66
N PRO A 198 -2.15 29.11 -7.53
CA PRO A 198 -2.27 29.99 -6.37
C PRO A 198 -3.64 30.65 -6.24
N ALA A 199 -4.31 30.96 -7.35
CA ALA A 199 -5.63 31.58 -7.33
C ALA A 199 -6.71 30.58 -6.86
N ALA A 200 -6.63 29.32 -7.32
CA ALA A 200 -7.53 28.27 -6.86
C ALA A 200 -7.32 27.95 -5.38
N LEU A 201 -6.04 27.87 -4.94
CA LEU A 201 -5.71 27.63 -3.54
C LEU A 201 -6.14 28.80 -2.63
N ALA A 202 -6.06 30.05 -3.12
CA ALA A 202 -6.56 31.22 -2.38
C ALA A 202 -8.07 31.13 -2.17
N ARG A 203 -8.86 30.79 -3.21
CA ARG A 203 -10.32 30.61 -3.07
C ARG A 203 -10.68 29.50 -2.08
N LEU A 204 -9.94 28.37 -2.12
CA LEU A 204 -10.11 27.29 -1.14
C LEU A 204 -9.84 27.79 0.28
N GLY A 205 -8.76 28.56 0.47
CA GLY A 205 -8.43 29.20 1.75
C GLY A 205 -9.52 30.17 2.22
N ASP A 206 -10.08 31.00 1.32
CA ASP A 206 -11.19 31.91 1.64
C ASP A 206 -12.44 31.15 2.09
N ALA A 207 -12.76 30.03 1.43
CA ALA A 207 -13.87 29.16 1.83
C ALA A 207 -13.65 28.55 3.22
N LEU A 208 -12.44 28.07 3.51
CA LEU A 208 -12.07 27.58 4.85
C LEU A 208 -12.18 28.67 5.91
N ASP A 209 -11.71 29.88 5.62
CA ASP A 209 -11.74 31.00 6.55
C ASP A 209 -13.17 31.50 6.81
N ALA A 210 -14.07 31.44 5.84
CA ALA A 210 -15.48 31.85 5.96
C ALA A 210 -16.38 30.79 6.64
N ALA A 211 -16.02 29.51 6.63
CA ALA A 211 -16.82 28.44 7.20
C ALA A 211 -17.05 28.64 8.71
N ARG A 212 -18.24 28.31 9.20
CA ARG A 212 -18.57 28.38 10.63
C ARG A 212 -18.38 27.07 11.36
N ARG A 213 -18.63 25.95 10.69
CA ARG A 213 -18.51 24.58 11.21
C ARG A 213 -17.87 23.66 10.16
N PRO A 214 -16.57 23.87 9.83
CA PRO A 214 -15.90 23.05 8.85
C PRO A 214 -15.71 21.62 9.35
N ALA A 215 -15.83 20.64 8.45
CA ALA A 215 -15.39 19.27 8.63
C ALA A 215 -14.25 18.95 7.67
N PHE A 216 -13.20 18.35 8.17
CA PHE A 216 -12.11 17.83 7.37
C PHE A 216 -12.30 16.33 7.15
N VAL A 217 -12.23 15.89 5.90
CA VAL A 217 -12.21 14.47 5.51
C VAL A 217 -10.82 14.17 4.99
N ILE A 218 -10.02 13.50 5.81
CA ILE A 218 -8.59 13.29 5.54
C ILE A 218 -8.36 11.87 5.03
N GLY A 219 -7.60 11.75 3.93
CA GLY A 219 -7.27 10.47 3.32
C GLY A 219 -5.79 10.14 3.26
N ALA A 220 -5.50 8.96 2.74
CA ALA A 220 -4.17 8.35 2.72
C ALA A 220 -3.08 9.20 2.03
N ALA A 221 -3.45 10.06 1.07
CA ALA A 221 -2.48 10.88 0.35
C ALA A 221 -1.82 11.93 1.27
N VAL A 222 -2.47 12.35 2.37
CA VAL A 222 -1.88 13.26 3.36
C VAL A 222 -0.62 12.66 3.97
N GLU A 223 -0.67 11.40 4.39
CA GLU A 223 0.51 10.71 4.93
C GLU A 223 1.55 10.45 3.84
N ARG A 224 1.14 9.96 2.66
CA ARG A 224 2.05 9.73 1.51
C ARG A 224 2.81 10.98 1.08
N ALA A 225 2.17 12.15 1.17
CA ALA A 225 2.79 13.45 0.84
C ALA A 225 3.65 14.04 1.96
N GLY A 226 3.73 13.38 3.13
CA GLY A 226 4.41 13.90 4.32
C GLY A 226 3.73 15.17 4.88
N ALA A 227 2.41 15.29 4.73
CA ALA A 227 1.61 16.45 5.16
C ALA A 227 0.87 16.23 6.48
N TRP A 228 1.19 15.17 7.23
CA TRP A 228 0.52 14.79 8.48
C TRP A 228 0.47 15.93 9.50
N GLN A 229 1.61 16.54 9.82
CA GLN A 229 1.65 17.64 10.80
C GLN A 229 0.88 18.86 10.32
N GLN A 230 0.97 19.18 9.02
CA GLN A 230 0.24 20.30 8.42
C GLN A 230 -1.27 20.06 8.47
N ALA A 231 -1.71 18.82 8.31
CA ALA A 231 -3.13 18.47 8.43
C ALA A 231 -3.65 18.67 9.86
N VAL A 232 -2.87 18.29 10.88
CA VAL A 232 -3.19 18.55 12.28
C VAL A 232 -3.26 20.06 12.54
N GLN A 233 -2.24 20.81 12.14
CA GLN A 233 -2.19 22.27 12.31
C GLN A 233 -3.34 23.00 11.61
N LEU A 234 -3.71 22.57 10.39
CA LEU A 234 -4.87 23.13 9.69
C LEU A 234 -6.18 22.83 10.42
N ALA A 235 -6.36 21.60 10.90
CA ALA A 235 -7.55 21.23 11.67
C ALA A 235 -7.66 22.05 12.98
N GLU A 236 -6.57 22.20 13.70
CA GLU A 236 -6.51 23.04 14.91
C GLU A 236 -6.81 24.50 14.62
N ARG A 237 -6.16 25.05 13.58
CA ARG A 237 -6.33 26.44 13.12
C ARG A 237 -7.79 26.77 12.82
N HIS A 238 -8.48 25.85 12.15
CA HIS A 238 -9.88 26.02 11.77
C HIS A 238 -10.87 25.45 12.79
N ARG A 239 -10.40 24.85 13.91
CA ARG A 239 -11.22 24.15 14.90
C ARG A 239 -12.21 23.20 14.22
N ALA A 240 -11.69 22.47 13.20
CA ALA A 240 -12.51 21.60 12.35
C ALA A 240 -12.61 20.20 12.96
N ARG A 241 -13.81 19.59 12.91
CA ARG A 241 -13.92 18.15 13.16
C ARG A 241 -13.24 17.37 12.05
N VAL A 242 -12.50 16.32 12.41
CA VAL A 242 -11.73 15.52 11.47
C VAL A 242 -12.29 14.13 11.38
N TYR A 243 -12.65 13.75 10.17
CA TYR A 243 -13.07 12.40 9.80
C TYR A 243 -12.03 11.76 8.89
N VAL A 244 -11.79 10.46 9.06
CA VAL A 244 -11.02 9.69 8.08
C VAL A 244 -11.92 9.31 6.92
N ALA A 245 -11.42 9.48 5.70
CA ALA A 245 -12.13 9.15 4.47
C ALA A 245 -12.50 7.66 4.42
N PRO A 246 -13.61 7.30 3.74
CA PRO A 246 -13.98 5.89 3.55
C PRO A 246 -12.84 5.10 2.92
N MET A 247 -12.56 3.91 3.46
CA MET A 247 -11.58 2.95 2.94
C MET A 247 -10.14 3.49 2.83
N SER A 248 -9.74 4.46 3.67
CA SER A 248 -8.37 4.99 3.67
C SER A 248 -7.34 3.93 4.05
N GLY A 249 -6.33 3.74 3.21
CA GLY A 249 -5.26 2.76 3.40
C GLY A 249 -4.16 3.15 4.37
N ARG A 250 -4.25 4.35 4.99
CA ARG A 250 -3.24 4.89 5.92
C ARG A 250 -3.86 5.50 7.16
N CYS A 251 -3.06 5.62 8.22
CA CYS A 251 -3.40 6.45 9.36
C CYS A 251 -3.35 7.92 8.93
N SER A 252 -4.52 8.51 8.72
CA SER A 252 -4.63 9.83 8.09
C SER A 252 -4.60 10.98 9.10
N PHE A 253 -4.86 10.70 10.39
CA PHE A 253 -4.91 11.70 11.46
C PHE A 253 -4.76 11.00 12.83
N PRO A 254 -4.15 11.62 13.87
CA PRO A 254 -4.04 10.98 15.19
C PRO A 254 -5.42 10.76 15.81
N GLU A 255 -5.72 9.49 16.11
CA GLU A 255 -7.06 9.09 16.56
C GLU A 255 -7.38 9.43 18.04
N ASP A 256 -6.38 9.88 18.79
CA ASP A 256 -6.51 10.41 20.15
C ASP A 256 -6.65 11.93 20.18
N HIS A 257 -6.56 12.61 19.04
CA HIS A 257 -6.65 14.07 18.97
C HIS A 257 -8.08 14.53 19.31
N PRO A 258 -8.26 15.63 20.07
CA PRO A 258 -9.59 16.14 20.46
C PRO A 258 -10.53 16.45 19.29
N LEU A 259 -9.98 16.84 18.13
CA LEU A 259 -10.77 17.12 16.92
C LEU A 259 -11.15 15.86 16.12
N PHE A 260 -10.59 14.68 16.45
CA PHE A 260 -10.88 13.45 15.74
C PHE A 260 -12.33 12.99 15.99
N ALA A 261 -13.12 12.89 14.92
CA ALA A 261 -14.55 12.55 14.98
C ALA A 261 -14.86 11.10 14.53
N GLY A 262 -13.84 10.36 14.04
CA GLY A 262 -13.97 8.97 13.62
C GLY A 262 -13.86 8.76 12.11
N PHE A 263 -14.40 7.65 11.65
CA PHE A 263 -14.31 7.18 10.27
C PHE A 263 -15.63 7.38 9.54
N LEU A 264 -15.56 7.75 8.26
CA LEU A 264 -16.74 7.78 7.40
C LEU A 264 -16.99 6.37 6.82
N PRO A 265 -18.24 5.90 6.85
CA PRO A 265 -18.59 4.64 6.18
C PRO A 265 -18.61 4.81 4.66
N ALA A 266 -18.44 3.72 3.90
CA ALA A 266 -18.45 3.76 2.43
C ALA A 266 -19.87 3.67 1.83
N ILE A 267 -20.84 4.35 2.44
CA ILE A 267 -22.27 4.38 2.05
C ILE A 267 -22.74 5.83 2.02
N ARG A 268 -23.25 6.29 0.89
CA ARG A 268 -23.58 7.70 0.63
C ARG A 268 -24.46 8.32 1.71
N GLU A 269 -25.59 7.73 1.99
CA GLU A 269 -26.58 8.24 2.96
C GLU A 269 -25.98 8.33 4.38
N LYS A 270 -25.14 7.36 4.74
CA LYS A 270 -24.47 7.34 6.04
C LYS A 270 -23.36 8.39 6.13
N ILE A 271 -22.66 8.68 5.01
CA ILE A 271 -21.67 9.79 4.94
C ILE A 271 -22.40 11.11 5.17
N VAL A 272 -23.50 11.36 4.42
CA VAL A 272 -24.26 12.60 4.53
C VAL A 272 -24.79 12.80 5.95
N ALA A 273 -25.38 11.75 6.55
CA ALA A 273 -25.86 11.80 7.92
C ALA A 273 -24.72 12.05 8.95
N ARG A 274 -23.52 11.49 8.70
CA ARG A 274 -22.36 11.67 9.58
C ARG A 274 -21.76 13.07 9.51
N LEU A 275 -21.89 13.71 8.36
CA LEU A 275 -21.40 15.07 8.10
C LEU A 275 -22.49 16.15 8.33
N ASP A 276 -23.68 15.75 8.74
CA ASP A 276 -24.79 16.70 8.97
C ASP A 276 -24.40 17.79 9.98
N GLY A 277 -24.92 18.99 9.74
CA GLY A 277 -24.66 20.16 10.56
C GLY A 277 -23.33 20.88 10.25
N HIS A 278 -22.49 20.37 9.36
CA HIS A 278 -21.33 21.10 8.84
C HIS A 278 -21.71 21.96 7.63
N ASP A 279 -21.11 23.15 7.53
CA ASP A 279 -21.37 24.09 6.43
C ASP A 279 -20.30 24.01 5.32
N LEU A 280 -19.13 23.42 5.62
CA LEU A 280 -18.08 23.16 4.65
C LEU A 280 -17.44 21.81 4.92
N ILE A 281 -17.29 21.02 3.86
CA ILE A 281 -16.59 19.74 3.85
C ILE A 281 -15.29 19.91 3.07
N PHE A 282 -14.16 19.77 3.75
CA PHE A 282 -12.83 19.83 3.13
C PHE A 282 -12.26 18.42 2.98
N ALA A 283 -12.32 17.87 1.77
CA ALA A 283 -11.67 16.61 1.43
C ALA A 283 -10.18 16.84 1.16
N PHE A 284 -9.32 16.41 2.09
CA PHE A 284 -7.89 16.64 2.03
C PHE A 284 -7.13 15.33 1.83
N GLY A 285 -6.53 15.18 0.66
CA GLY A 285 -5.80 13.97 0.27
C GLY A 285 -6.67 12.72 0.19
N ALA A 286 -7.94 12.89 -0.10
CA ALA A 286 -8.94 11.85 -0.20
C ALA A 286 -9.81 12.02 -1.43
N PRO A 287 -10.36 10.93 -1.99
CA PRO A 287 -11.55 11.01 -2.83
C PRO A 287 -12.73 11.57 -2.05
N ALA A 288 -13.60 12.32 -2.71
CA ALA A 288 -14.84 12.80 -2.12
C ALA A 288 -16.06 12.17 -2.85
N PHE A 289 -16.48 10.96 -2.56
CA PHE A 289 -16.06 9.97 -1.58
C PHE A 289 -15.91 8.60 -2.25
N THR A 290 -15.33 7.59 -1.55
CA THR A 290 -15.33 6.20 -2.02
C THR A 290 -16.61 5.51 -1.52
N TYR A 291 -17.38 4.94 -2.44
CA TYR A 291 -18.59 4.17 -2.14
C TYR A 291 -18.35 2.67 -2.37
N HIS A 292 -18.93 1.82 -1.51
CA HIS A 292 -18.87 0.37 -1.64
C HIS A 292 -20.20 -0.21 -2.15
N VAL A 293 -21.31 0.52 -1.96
CA VAL A 293 -22.64 0.14 -2.43
C VAL A 293 -23.29 1.30 -3.16
N GLU A 294 -24.31 0.98 -3.97
CA GLU A 294 -25.19 1.96 -4.57
C GLU A 294 -25.85 2.80 -3.48
N GLY A 295 -25.99 4.10 -3.71
CA GLY A 295 -26.65 5.03 -2.81
C GLY A 295 -27.27 6.18 -3.59
N PHE A 296 -28.24 6.84 -2.99
CA PHE A 296 -29.08 7.87 -3.61
C PHE A 296 -29.00 9.19 -2.83
N GLY A 297 -29.50 10.26 -3.44
CA GLY A 297 -29.51 11.58 -2.84
C GLY A 297 -28.19 12.36 -3.00
N PRO A 298 -27.99 13.42 -2.21
CA PRO A 298 -26.82 14.29 -2.31
C PRO A 298 -25.53 13.58 -1.85
N HIS A 299 -24.37 14.10 -2.25
CA HIS A 299 -23.06 13.59 -1.83
C HIS A 299 -22.56 14.23 -0.54
N VAL A 300 -23.04 15.44 -0.22
CA VAL A 300 -22.79 16.17 1.03
C VAL A 300 -24.10 16.63 1.65
N PRO A 301 -24.12 17.02 2.93
CA PRO A 301 -25.33 17.55 3.57
C PRO A 301 -25.89 18.75 2.81
N PRO A 302 -27.23 18.91 2.71
CA PRO A 302 -27.85 20.07 2.10
C PRO A 302 -27.36 21.39 2.74
N GLY A 303 -26.90 22.32 1.91
CA GLY A 303 -26.35 23.60 2.36
C GLY A 303 -24.87 23.58 2.75
N ALA A 304 -24.21 22.42 2.75
CA ALA A 304 -22.75 22.34 2.89
C ALA A 304 -22.06 22.55 1.53
N THR A 305 -20.90 23.21 1.56
CA THR A 305 -20.00 23.34 0.41
C THR A 305 -18.94 22.26 0.46
N LEU A 306 -18.65 21.60 -0.66
CA LEU A 306 -17.52 20.67 -0.80
C LEU A 306 -16.33 21.39 -1.45
N VAL A 307 -15.16 21.32 -0.82
CA VAL A 307 -13.89 21.71 -1.42
C VAL A 307 -12.90 20.56 -1.28
N GLN A 308 -12.07 20.35 -2.30
CA GLN A 308 -11.15 19.24 -2.35
C GLN A 308 -9.73 19.69 -2.64
N LEU A 309 -8.73 19.10 -1.96
CA LEU A 309 -7.32 19.27 -2.25
C LEU A 309 -6.70 17.88 -2.41
N VAL A 310 -6.24 17.56 -3.63
CA VAL A 310 -5.71 16.23 -4.00
C VAL A 310 -4.45 16.34 -4.83
N ASP A 311 -3.67 15.25 -4.86
CA ASP A 311 -2.47 15.07 -5.68
C ASP A 311 -2.76 14.33 -7.01
N ASP A 312 -4.01 13.90 -7.23
CA ASP A 312 -4.45 13.12 -8.38
C ASP A 312 -5.52 13.87 -9.18
N PRO A 313 -5.20 14.35 -10.39
CA PRO A 313 -6.17 15.03 -11.25
C PRO A 313 -7.32 14.13 -11.68
N GLY A 314 -7.11 12.81 -11.76
CA GLY A 314 -8.18 11.85 -12.06
C GLY A 314 -9.22 11.82 -10.94
N VAL A 315 -8.78 11.84 -9.68
CA VAL A 315 -9.68 11.93 -8.51
C VAL A 315 -10.47 13.23 -8.52
N ALA A 316 -9.81 14.36 -8.81
CA ALA A 316 -10.52 15.64 -8.95
C ALA A 316 -11.57 15.63 -10.06
N ALA A 317 -11.27 14.98 -11.19
CA ALA A 317 -12.14 14.96 -12.36
C ALA A 317 -13.44 14.17 -12.18
N TRP A 318 -13.45 13.08 -11.38
CA TRP A 318 -14.67 12.30 -11.16
C TRP A 318 -15.45 12.70 -9.89
N THR A 319 -14.96 13.66 -9.11
CA THR A 319 -15.70 14.21 -7.97
C THR A 319 -17.01 14.84 -8.46
N PRO A 320 -18.18 14.46 -7.89
CA PRO A 320 -19.46 14.79 -8.50
C PRO A 320 -19.90 16.24 -8.31
N GLU A 321 -19.36 16.93 -7.30
CA GLU A 321 -19.72 18.31 -6.96
C GLU A 321 -18.58 19.00 -6.20
N GLY A 322 -18.64 20.33 -6.08
CA GLY A 322 -17.67 21.14 -5.36
C GLY A 322 -16.43 21.50 -6.18
N ASP A 323 -15.58 22.34 -5.59
CA ASP A 323 -14.33 22.79 -6.19
C ASP A 323 -13.17 21.89 -5.81
N ALA A 324 -12.28 21.57 -6.76
CA ALA A 324 -11.08 20.77 -6.53
C ALA A 324 -9.81 21.55 -6.88
N VAL A 325 -8.80 21.45 -6.02
CA VAL A 325 -7.44 21.97 -6.24
C VAL A 325 -6.47 20.79 -6.34
N VAL A 326 -5.68 20.74 -7.40
CA VAL A 326 -4.72 19.67 -7.65
C VAL A 326 -3.29 20.17 -7.44
N GLY A 327 -2.49 19.42 -6.69
CA GLY A 327 -1.08 19.70 -6.50
C GLY A 327 -0.48 19.01 -5.28
N ASN A 328 0.76 19.36 -4.96
CA ASN A 328 1.46 18.80 -3.81
C ASN A 328 0.79 19.21 -2.50
N LEU A 329 0.28 18.24 -1.76
CA LEU A 329 -0.55 18.46 -0.56
C LEU A 329 0.22 19.19 0.55
N ARG A 330 1.49 18.85 0.75
CA ARG A 330 2.31 19.48 1.79
C ARG A 330 2.58 20.96 1.49
N LEU A 331 2.93 21.28 0.25
CA LEU A 331 3.15 22.67 -0.16
C LEU A 331 1.85 23.49 -0.07
N ALA A 332 0.74 22.93 -0.53
CA ALA A 332 -0.57 23.55 -0.42
C ALA A 332 -0.95 23.83 1.06
N ALA A 333 -0.74 22.85 1.93
CA ALA A 333 -1.04 23.00 3.35
C ALA A 333 -0.16 24.07 4.02
N LEU A 334 1.12 24.16 3.65
CA LEU A 334 2.02 25.21 4.12
C LEU A 334 1.56 26.61 3.65
N ASP A 335 1.14 26.75 2.40
CA ASP A 335 0.61 28.00 1.86
C ASP A 335 -0.71 28.40 2.58
N LEU A 336 -1.59 27.45 2.86
CA LEU A 336 -2.82 27.69 3.65
C LEU A 336 -2.50 28.12 5.10
N LEU A 337 -1.51 27.49 5.73
CA LEU A 337 -1.07 27.85 7.08
C LEU A 337 -0.41 29.23 7.15
N ALA A 338 0.20 29.72 6.07
CA ALA A 338 0.82 31.02 5.99
C ALA A 338 -0.20 32.18 5.87
N ARG A 339 -1.47 31.90 5.63
CA ARG A 339 -2.54 32.92 5.57
C ARG A 339 -2.74 33.59 6.93
N ALA A 340 -3.42 34.73 6.95
CA ALA A 340 -3.87 35.38 8.19
C ALA A 340 -4.77 34.43 9.01
N ALA A 341 -4.77 34.59 10.33
CA ALA A 341 -5.62 33.74 11.19
C ALA A 341 -7.11 33.90 10.82
N PRO A 342 -7.86 32.81 10.68
CA PRO A 342 -9.30 32.88 10.42
C PRO A 342 -10.03 33.47 11.65
N PRO A 343 -11.30 33.88 11.49
CA PRO A 343 -12.14 34.24 12.64
C PRO A 343 -12.19 33.11 13.66
N GLU A 344 -12.22 33.46 14.93
CA GLU A 344 -12.31 32.48 16.01
C GLU A 344 -13.65 31.74 15.97
N ARG A 345 -13.62 30.42 16.15
CA ARG A 345 -14.77 29.53 16.17
C ARG A 345 -14.87 28.80 17.52
N PRO A 346 -16.07 28.38 17.95
CA PRO A 346 -16.15 27.51 19.11
C PRO A 346 -15.44 26.17 18.82
N MET A 347 -14.80 25.62 19.85
CA MET A 347 -14.28 24.25 19.75
C MET A 347 -15.44 23.26 19.57
N PRO A 348 -15.33 22.32 18.62
CA PRO A 348 -16.34 21.28 18.51
C PRO A 348 -16.29 20.35 19.74
N GLU A 349 -17.42 19.73 20.07
CA GLU A 349 -17.46 18.71 21.12
C GLU A 349 -16.52 17.55 20.78
N PRO A 350 -15.71 17.08 21.72
CA PRO A 350 -14.84 15.94 21.48
C PRO A 350 -15.67 14.66 21.24
N ARG A 351 -15.07 13.70 20.56
CA ARG A 351 -15.66 12.36 20.44
C ARG A 351 -15.84 11.74 21.82
N ALA A 352 -16.93 11.00 22.02
CA ALA A 352 -17.12 10.21 23.24
C ALA A 352 -15.94 9.22 23.42
N PRO A 353 -15.50 8.99 24.65
CA PRO A 353 -14.46 8.00 24.93
C PRO A 353 -14.79 6.62 24.35
N ARG A 354 -13.77 5.90 23.88
CA ARG A 354 -13.93 4.52 23.39
C ARG A 354 -14.38 3.61 24.53
N THR A 355 -15.43 2.83 24.30
CA THR A 355 -15.88 1.81 25.25
C THR A 355 -14.92 0.62 25.21
N ARG A 356 -14.42 0.19 26.35
CA ARG A 356 -13.56 -0.99 26.42
C ARG A 356 -14.37 -2.28 26.23
N ALA A 357 -13.81 -3.19 25.43
CA ALA A 357 -14.36 -4.51 25.26
C ALA A 357 -14.27 -5.32 26.56
N GLN A 358 -15.32 -6.05 26.90
CA GLN A 358 -15.35 -6.92 28.08
C GLN A 358 -14.75 -8.30 27.72
N PRO A 359 -14.10 -8.99 28.67
CA PRO A 359 -13.70 -10.36 28.47
C PRO A 359 -14.94 -11.27 28.28
N PRO A 360 -14.83 -12.36 27.49
CA PRO A 360 -15.93 -13.28 27.29
C PRO A 360 -16.29 -13.98 28.62
N ALA A 361 -17.52 -14.46 28.73
CA ALA A 361 -17.92 -15.34 29.83
C ALA A 361 -17.20 -16.70 29.71
N ALA A 362 -17.18 -17.46 30.79
CA ALA A 362 -16.51 -18.76 30.81
C ALA A 362 -17.13 -19.72 29.77
N GLY A 363 -16.31 -20.24 28.88
CA GLY A 363 -16.72 -21.13 27.80
C GLY A 363 -17.20 -20.45 26.50
N GLU A 364 -17.27 -19.12 26.47
CA GLU A 364 -17.59 -18.37 25.26
C GLU A 364 -16.33 -18.07 24.43
N ARG A 365 -16.48 -17.99 23.10
CA ARG A 365 -15.42 -17.52 22.22
C ARG A 365 -15.15 -16.03 22.46
N MET A 366 -13.91 -15.62 22.24
CA MET A 366 -13.52 -14.20 22.30
C MET A 366 -14.20 -13.41 21.18
N SER A 367 -14.66 -12.19 21.48
CA SER A 367 -15.05 -11.26 20.43
C SER A 367 -13.82 -10.65 19.75
N ALA A 368 -13.97 -10.25 18.48
CA ALA A 368 -12.94 -9.48 17.77
C ALA A 368 -12.58 -8.20 18.56
N ALA A 369 -13.55 -7.54 19.20
CA ALA A 369 -13.35 -6.37 20.05
C ALA A 369 -12.39 -6.63 21.20
N PHE A 370 -12.57 -7.73 21.93
CA PHE A 370 -11.69 -8.10 23.03
C PHE A 370 -10.26 -8.44 22.54
N ALA A 371 -10.15 -9.17 21.43
CA ALA A 371 -8.85 -9.53 20.85
C ALA A 371 -8.08 -8.27 20.41
N LEU A 372 -8.73 -7.35 19.70
CA LEU A 372 -8.13 -6.11 19.21
C LEU A 372 -7.78 -5.14 20.36
N GLN A 373 -8.64 -5.02 21.36
CA GLN A 373 -8.36 -4.24 22.57
C GLN A 373 -7.15 -4.80 23.33
N THR A 374 -7.04 -6.13 23.44
CA THR A 374 -5.89 -6.77 24.09
C THR A 374 -4.60 -6.52 23.31
N LEU A 375 -4.66 -6.55 21.96
CA LEU A 375 -3.53 -6.19 21.11
C LEU A 375 -3.14 -4.72 21.31
N ALA A 376 -4.12 -3.80 21.36
CA ALA A 376 -3.89 -2.37 21.60
C ALA A 376 -3.20 -2.12 22.96
N ASP A 377 -3.57 -2.88 23.98
CA ASP A 377 -3.02 -2.75 25.35
C ASP A 377 -1.56 -3.25 25.48
N VAL A 378 -1.07 -4.07 24.55
CA VAL A 378 0.28 -4.68 24.62
C VAL A 378 1.24 -4.20 23.55
N ARG A 379 0.75 -3.64 22.42
CA ARG A 379 1.61 -3.08 21.39
C ARG A 379 2.15 -1.71 21.79
N ASP A 380 3.29 -1.34 21.24
CA ASP A 380 3.79 0.04 21.30
C ASP A 380 3.07 0.92 20.27
N ALA A 381 2.93 2.23 20.55
CA ALA A 381 2.33 3.18 19.63
C ALA A 381 3.10 3.30 18.30
N HIS A 382 4.39 2.97 18.29
CA HIS A 382 5.26 2.98 17.11
C HIS A 382 5.31 1.64 16.37
N ASP A 383 4.70 0.57 16.90
CA ASP A 383 4.58 -0.69 16.17
C ASP A 383 3.74 -0.50 14.91
N ILE A 384 4.17 -1.11 13.81
CA ILE A 384 3.49 -0.98 12.52
C ILE A 384 2.48 -2.10 12.37
N VAL A 385 1.24 -1.76 12.08
CA VAL A 385 0.17 -2.73 11.80
C VAL A 385 -0.15 -2.72 10.31
N ILE A 386 -0.06 -3.90 9.69
CA ILE A 386 -0.53 -4.15 8.32
C ILE A 386 -1.83 -4.92 8.43
N GLU A 387 -2.92 -4.33 8.01
CA GLU A 387 -4.26 -4.88 8.22
C GLU A 387 -4.86 -5.45 6.94
N GLU A 388 -5.38 -6.66 7.04
CA GLU A 388 -6.26 -7.29 6.05
C GLU A 388 -7.24 -8.24 6.78
N ALA A 389 -8.10 -7.66 7.62
CA ALA A 389 -9.16 -8.36 8.32
C ALA A 389 -10.51 -7.64 8.10
N PRO A 390 -11.10 -7.73 6.87
CA PRO A 390 -12.24 -6.90 6.46
C PRO A 390 -13.44 -6.95 7.40
N SER A 391 -13.81 -8.12 7.92
CA SER A 391 -14.90 -8.29 8.88
C SER A 391 -14.63 -7.64 10.24
N ALA A 392 -13.36 -7.60 10.65
CA ALA A 392 -12.95 -7.02 11.93
C ALA A 392 -12.63 -5.51 11.84
N ARG A 393 -12.52 -4.94 10.62
CA ARG A 393 -12.11 -3.53 10.42
C ARG A 393 -13.02 -2.52 11.13
N PRO A 394 -14.35 -2.58 11.10
CA PRO A 394 -15.18 -1.64 11.86
C PRO A 394 -14.92 -1.70 13.36
N VAL A 395 -14.72 -2.90 13.89
CA VAL A 395 -14.40 -3.13 15.31
C VAL A 395 -12.99 -2.65 15.64
N MET A 396 -12.03 -2.84 14.71
CA MET A 396 -10.66 -2.33 14.86
C MET A 396 -10.63 -0.80 15.02
N GLN A 397 -11.43 -0.08 14.26
CA GLN A 397 -11.53 1.38 14.34
C GLN A 397 -11.99 1.89 15.73
N ASP A 398 -12.66 1.05 16.49
CA ASP A 398 -13.09 1.38 17.86
C ASP A 398 -12.12 0.87 18.94
N HIS A 399 -11.36 -0.20 18.69
CA HIS A 399 -10.59 -0.87 19.74
C HIS A 399 -9.07 -0.87 19.55
N LEU A 400 -8.55 -0.54 18.34
CA LEU A 400 -7.11 -0.52 18.04
C LEU A 400 -6.71 0.83 17.42
N PRO A 401 -6.57 1.92 18.23
CA PRO A 401 -6.31 3.25 17.71
C PRO A 401 -4.88 3.41 17.18
N PHE A 402 -4.73 4.28 16.16
CA PHE A 402 -3.46 4.71 15.59
C PHE A 402 -3.26 6.22 15.84
N THR A 403 -2.14 6.56 16.47
CA THR A 403 -1.85 7.94 16.90
C THR A 403 -0.57 8.51 16.28
N GLN A 404 0.16 7.67 15.55
CA GLN A 404 1.43 8.05 14.92
C GLN A 404 1.40 7.76 13.42
N SER A 405 1.94 8.70 12.64
CA SER A 405 2.13 8.50 11.20
C SER A 405 3.05 7.32 10.89
N GLY A 406 2.82 6.60 9.81
CA GLY A 406 3.63 5.46 9.38
C GLY A 406 3.50 4.23 10.29
N THR A 407 2.37 4.07 10.98
CA THR A 407 2.10 2.92 11.87
C THR A 407 0.92 2.06 11.41
N PHE A 408 0.21 2.44 10.36
CA PHE A 408 -0.92 1.69 9.82
C PHE A 408 -0.88 1.65 8.30
N TYR A 409 -1.05 0.45 7.75
CA TYR A 409 -1.15 0.20 6.31
C TYR A 409 -2.26 -0.80 6.05
N THR A 410 -3.08 -0.54 5.05
CA THR A 410 -4.02 -1.49 4.48
C THR A 410 -4.20 -1.21 2.99
N MET A 411 -4.93 -2.05 2.27
CA MET A 411 -5.17 -1.87 0.84
C MET A 411 -6.32 -0.89 0.57
N ASP A 412 -6.12 -0.01 -0.41
CA ASP A 412 -7.17 0.87 -0.97
C ASP A 412 -8.03 0.14 -2.03
N SER A 413 -7.67 -1.10 -2.41
CA SER A 413 -8.32 -1.86 -3.49
C SER A 413 -9.50 -2.70 -3.03
N GLY A 414 -9.49 -3.16 -1.79
CA GLY A 414 -10.35 -4.22 -1.28
C GLY A 414 -9.98 -5.64 -1.77
N GLY A 415 -8.92 -5.78 -2.58
CA GLY A 415 -8.42 -7.08 -3.03
C GLY A 415 -7.65 -7.81 -1.95
N LEU A 416 -8.00 -9.09 -1.69
CA LEU A 416 -7.32 -9.91 -0.69
C LEU A 416 -5.95 -10.41 -1.17
N GLY A 417 -5.06 -10.70 -0.20
CA GLY A 417 -3.70 -11.21 -0.46
C GLY A 417 -2.60 -10.16 -0.35
N TYR A 418 -2.91 -8.95 0.12
CA TYR A 418 -1.97 -7.86 0.32
C TYR A 418 -1.25 -7.91 1.68
N GLY A 419 -1.98 -8.16 2.78
CA GLY A 419 -1.52 -7.87 4.14
C GLY A 419 -0.30 -8.67 4.57
N MET A 420 -0.27 -9.98 4.34
CA MET A 420 0.85 -10.82 4.74
C MET A 420 2.16 -10.46 4.01
N PRO A 421 2.20 -10.38 2.67
CA PRO A 421 3.41 -10.00 1.96
C PRO A 421 3.80 -8.54 2.20
N ALA A 422 2.85 -7.62 2.33
CA ALA A 422 3.16 -6.23 2.66
C ALA A 422 3.85 -6.11 4.03
N ALA A 423 3.47 -6.94 5.02
CA ALA A 423 4.16 -6.99 6.31
C ALA A 423 5.64 -7.37 6.15
N VAL A 424 5.97 -8.31 5.26
CA VAL A 424 7.35 -8.66 4.93
C VAL A 424 8.09 -7.47 4.31
N GLY A 425 7.48 -6.81 3.33
CA GLY A 425 8.06 -5.65 2.67
C GLY A 425 8.31 -4.48 3.62
N VAL A 426 7.34 -4.16 4.48
CA VAL A 426 7.48 -3.10 5.49
C VAL A 426 8.57 -3.44 6.51
N ALA A 427 8.66 -4.69 6.97
CA ALA A 427 9.70 -5.11 7.90
C ALA A 427 11.12 -4.99 7.31
N LEU A 428 11.27 -5.28 6.01
CA LEU A 428 12.53 -5.05 5.27
C LEU A 428 12.87 -3.56 5.15
N ALA A 429 11.86 -2.70 4.97
CA ALA A 429 12.03 -1.27 4.81
C ALA A 429 12.30 -0.53 6.12
N GLN A 430 11.85 -1.08 7.25
CA GLN A 430 11.87 -0.45 8.58
C GLN A 430 12.61 -1.33 9.59
N PRO A 431 13.92 -1.58 9.39
CA PRO A 431 14.69 -2.42 10.31
C PRO A 431 14.67 -1.82 11.73
N GLY A 432 14.44 -2.68 12.72
CA GLY A 432 14.37 -2.26 14.12
C GLY A 432 12.98 -1.83 14.61
N ARG A 433 11.97 -1.74 13.73
CA ARG A 433 10.57 -1.56 14.13
C ARG A 433 9.84 -2.90 14.10
N ARG A 434 8.94 -3.10 15.05
CA ARG A 434 8.06 -4.28 15.07
C ARG A 434 6.95 -4.12 14.04
N VAL A 435 6.67 -5.21 13.33
CA VAL A 435 5.57 -5.28 12.36
C VAL A 435 4.57 -6.34 12.80
N ILE A 436 3.32 -5.97 12.79
CA ILE A 436 2.17 -6.81 13.13
C ILE A 436 1.33 -6.97 11.86
N GLY A 437 1.21 -8.18 11.33
CA GLY A 437 0.23 -8.50 10.29
C GLY A 437 -1.09 -8.89 10.96
N LEU A 438 -2.11 -8.04 10.93
CA LEU A 438 -3.45 -8.30 11.44
C LEU A 438 -4.33 -8.79 10.30
N ILE A 439 -4.57 -10.10 10.24
CA ILE A 439 -5.09 -10.76 9.05
C ILE A 439 -6.32 -11.60 9.42
N GLY A 440 -7.35 -11.61 8.57
CA GLY A 440 -8.46 -12.55 8.69
C GLY A 440 -8.04 -13.96 8.23
N ASP A 441 -8.71 -14.98 8.74
CA ASP A 441 -8.48 -16.38 8.37
C ASP A 441 -8.55 -16.61 6.86
N GLY A 442 -9.64 -16.20 6.22
CA GLY A 442 -9.80 -16.31 4.77
C GLY A 442 -8.81 -15.46 3.98
N SER A 443 -8.50 -14.23 4.45
CA SER A 443 -7.55 -13.33 3.79
C SER A 443 -6.13 -13.92 3.75
N SER A 444 -5.72 -14.62 4.83
CA SER A 444 -4.38 -15.20 4.94
C SER A 444 -4.09 -16.24 3.85
N LEU A 445 -5.10 -16.96 3.39
CA LEU A 445 -4.95 -18.04 2.40
C LEU A 445 -4.64 -17.54 0.98
N TYR A 446 -4.90 -16.28 0.70
CA TYR A 446 -4.54 -15.67 -0.60
C TYR A 446 -3.03 -15.48 -0.77
N SER A 447 -2.28 -15.41 0.34
CA SER A 447 -0.83 -15.10 0.31
C SER A 447 -0.06 -15.76 1.46
N ILE A 448 -0.51 -16.91 1.95
CA ILE A 448 0.09 -17.64 3.09
C ILE A 448 1.59 -17.95 2.88
N GLN A 449 2.03 -18.05 1.61
CA GLN A 449 3.43 -18.28 1.24
C GLN A 449 4.37 -17.14 1.70
N ALA A 450 3.83 -15.96 2.03
CA ALA A 450 4.61 -14.86 2.62
C ALA A 450 5.27 -15.25 3.94
N LEU A 451 4.71 -16.21 4.68
CA LEU A 451 5.31 -16.77 5.89
C LEU A 451 6.68 -17.38 5.62
N TRP A 452 6.81 -18.10 4.49
CA TRP A 452 8.10 -18.66 4.08
C TRP A 452 9.16 -17.56 3.84
N SER A 453 8.80 -16.50 3.10
CA SER A 453 9.71 -15.37 2.86
C SER A 453 10.10 -14.68 4.18
N ALA A 454 9.14 -14.47 5.10
CA ALA A 454 9.43 -13.92 6.42
C ALA A 454 10.41 -14.78 7.21
N ALA A 455 10.23 -16.12 7.17
CA ALA A 455 11.10 -17.08 7.87
C ALA A 455 12.52 -17.10 7.28
N GLN A 456 12.65 -17.15 5.94
CA GLN A 456 13.96 -17.12 5.26
C GLN A 456 14.75 -15.84 5.56
N LEU A 457 14.04 -14.72 5.62
CA LEU A 457 14.63 -13.41 5.92
C LEU A 457 14.78 -13.15 7.43
N ARG A 458 14.29 -14.06 8.28
CA ARG A 458 14.32 -13.99 9.76
C ARG A 458 13.76 -12.67 10.30
N LEU A 459 12.67 -12.19 9.72
CA LEU A 459 12.07 -10.91 10.08
C LEU A 459 11.24 -11.01 11.37
N PRO A 460 11.34 -10.04 12.29
CA PRO A 460 10.59 -10.02 13.54
C PRO A 460 9.14 -9.55 13.30
N ILE A 461 8.35 -10.38 12.62
CA ILE A 461 6.94 -10.09 12.31
C ILE A 461 6.04 -10.98 13.19
N THR A 462 5.03 -10.37 13.79
CA THR A 462 3.93 -11.09 14.45
C THR A 462 2.71 -11.09 13.54
N PHE A 463 2.40 -12.24 12.94
CA PHE A 463 1.15 -12.42 12.19
C PHE A 463 0.04 -12.83 13.16
N VAL A 464 -0.93 -11.97 13.36
CA VAL A 464 -2.13 -12.21 14.16
C VAL A 464 -3.26 -12.59 13.21
N ILE A 465 -3.67 -13.85 13.22
CA ILE A 465 -4.77 -14.35 12.41
C ILE A 465 -6.04 -14.38 13.26
N LEU A 466 -7.01 -13.55 12.90
CA LEU A 466 -8.35 -13.59 13.49
C LEU A 466 -9.17 -14.67 12.80
N ASN A 467 -9.39 -15.80 13.49
CA ASN A 467 -10.05 -16.97 12.93
C ASN A 467 -11.49 -17.08 13.44
N ASN A 468 -12.46 -16.77 12.57
CA ASN A 468 -13.89 -16.98 12.80
C ASN A 468 -14.48 -18.10 11.92
N VAL A 469 -13.62 -18.83 11.21
CA VAL A 469 -13.95 -20.01 10.36
C VAL A 469 -14.86 -19.66 9.17
N ARG A 470 -14.85 -18.41 8.71
CA ARG A 470 -15.75 -17.96 7.62
C ARG A 470 -15.33 -16.63 7.00
N TYR A 471 -15.84 -16.38 5.80
CA TYR A 471 -15.84 -15.06 5.20
C TYR A 471 -16.99 -14.20 5.77
N ALA A 472 -16.90 -13.84 7.05
CA ALA A 472 -17.97 -13.10 7.76
C ALA A 472 -18.33 -11.79 7.07
N ALA A 473 -17.37 -11.07 6.47
CA ALA A 473 -17.67 -9.84 5.75
C ALA A 473 -18.69 -10.03 4.60
N LEU A 474 -18.72 -11.19 3.94
CA LEU A 474 -19.71 -11.50 2.91
C LEU A 474 -21.07 -11.80 3.53
N GLN A 475 -21.12 -12.54 4.62
CA GLN A 475 -22.35 -12.83 5.35
C GLN A 475 -22.97 -11.55 5.92
N ASP A 476 -22.16 -10.68 6.53
CA ASP A 476 -22.59 -9.38 7.07
C ASP A 476 -23.10 -8.42 5.98
N PHE A 477 -22.62 -8.59 4.75
CA PHE A 477 -22.98 -7.76 3.61
C PHE A 477 -24.17 -8.29 2.80
N ALA A 478 -24.50 -9.57 2.91
CA ALA A 478 -25.55 -10.23 2.16
C ALA A 478 -26.95 -9.56 2.29
N PRO A 479 -27.36 -9.03 3.47
CA PRO A 479 -28.64 -8.33 3.61
C PRO A 479 -28.80 -7.12 2.69
N VAL A 480 -27.69 -6.47 2.27
CA VAL A 480 -27.75 -5.36 1.29
C VAL A 480 -28.30 -5.83 -0.06
N PHE A 481 -28.14 -7.13 -0.37
CA PHE A 481 -28.65 -7.77 -1.60
C PHE A 481 -29.95 -8.54 -1.39
N GLY A 482 -30.64 -8.31 -0.26
CA GLY A 482 -31.93 -8.91 0.03
C GLY A 482 -31.90 -10.32 0.62
N PHE A 483 -30.73 -10.81 1.06
CA PHE A 483 -30.67 -12.06 1.81
C PHE A 483 -31.35 -11.90 3.17
N GLY A 484 -32.22 -12.85 3.51
CA GLY A 484 -32.78 -12.96 4.86
C GLY A 484 -31.78 -13.50 5.88
N PRO A 485 -32.10 -13.43 7.18
CA PRO A 485 -31.19 -13.86 8.24
C PRO A 485 -30.83 -15.36 8.20
N ASP A 486 -31.71 -16.19 7.62
CA ASP A 486 -31.54 -17.64 7.51
C ASP A 486 -31.13 -18.09 6.09
N ASP A 487 -30.93 -17.18 5.16
CA ASP A 487 -30.56 -17.51 3.80
C ASP A 487 -29.07 -17.92 3.74
N PRO A 488 -28.74 -19.08 3.18
CA PRO A 488 -27.34 -19.53 3.09
C PRO A 488 -26.56 -18.70 2.07
N VAL A 489 -25.44 -18.13 2.50
CA VAL A 489 -24.47 -17.46 1.61
C VAL A 489 -23.44 -18.48 1.17
N GLN A 490 -23.48 -18.88 -0.11
CA GLN A 490 -22.63 -19.94 -0.63
C GLN A 490 -21.15 -19.58 -0.61
N GLY A 491 -20.29 -20.58 -0.26
CA GLY A 491 -18.83 -20.45 -0.32
C GLY A 491 -18.22 -19.56 0.77
N THR A 492 -18.91 -19.36 1.88
CA THR A 492 -18.43 -18.49 2.95
C THR A 492 -17.85 -19.23 4.16
N ASP A 493 -18.09 -20.52 4.30
CA ASP A 493 -17.56 -21.31 5.42
C ASP A 493 -16.15 -21.81 5.14
N LEU A 494 -15.26 -21.75 6.15
CA LEU A 494 -13.84 -22.12 6.07
C LEU A 494 -13.47 -23.19 7.12
N PRO A 495 -14.08 -24.36 7.13
CA PRO A 495 -13.82 -25.38 8.14
C PRO A 495 -12.43 -26.04 7.99
N ASN A 496 -11.91 -26.58 9.11
CA ASN A 496 -10.75 -27.47 9.15
C ASN A 496 -9.42 -26.84 8.67
N LEU A 497 -9.25 -25.53 8.78
CA LEU A 497 -7.96 -24.86 8.55
C LEU A 497 -7.12 -24.89 9.83
N ASP A 498 -5.86 -25.28 9.72
CA ASP A 498 -4.89 -25.29 10.82
C ASP A 498 -3.73 -24.32 10.52
N PHE A 499 -3.87 -23.09 10.99
CA PHE A 499 -2.87 -22.04 10.74
C PHE A 499 -1.55 -22.29 11.47
N VAL A 500 -1.57 -23.05 12.58
CA VAL A 500 -0.35 -23.45 13.30
C VAL A 500 0.45 -24.44 12.48
N ALA A 501 -0.22 -25.43 11.88
CA ALA A 501 0.43 -26.40 10.99
C ALA A 501 0.95 -25.72 9.71
N LEU A 502 0.17 -24.80 9.11
CA LEU A 502 0.61 -24.00 7.95
C LEU A 502 1.83 -23.14 8.28
N ALA A 503 1.84 -22.49 9.43
CA ALA A 503 2.98 -21.71 9.90
C ALA A 503 4.24 -22.57 10.03
N ALA A 504 4.12 -23.73 10.67
CA ALA A 504 5.22 -24.68 10.84
C ALA A 504 5.76 -25.18 9.49
N GLY A 505 4.88 -25.51 8.54
CA GLY A 505 5.26 -25.91 7.18
C GLY A 505 5.99 -24.83 6.39
N MET A 506 5.78 -23.55 6.72
CA MET A 506 6.44 -22.39 6.13
C MET A 506 7.68 -21.91 6.95
N GLY A 507 8.06 -22.64 7.99
CA GLY A 507 9.24 -22.32 8.81
C GLY A 507 9.01 -21.25 9.89
N CYS A 508 7.76 -20.91 10.21
CA CYS A 508 7.39 -20.01 11.30
C CYS A 508 6.95 -20.79 12.54
N ARG A 509 7.18 -20.21 13.71
CA ARG A 509 6.52 -20.70 14.93
C ARG A 509 5.05 -20.28 14.90
N GLY A 510 4.16 -21.16 15.36
CA GLY A 510 2.73 -20.88 15.46
C GLY A 510 2.19 -21.22 16.85
N GLY A 511 1.14 -20.51 17.26
CA GLY A 511 0.38 -20.82 18.47
C GLY A 511 -1.09 -20.44 18.30
N ARG A 512 -2.00 -21.30 18.80
CA ARG A 512 -3.44 -21.04 18.80
C ARG A 512 -3.91 -20.61 20.19
N VAL A 513 -4.77 -19.60 20.24
CA VAL A 513 -5.34 -19.06 21.47
C VAL A 513 -6.86 -19.05 21.36
N SER A 514 -7.52 -19.87 22.18
CA SER A 514 -8.97 -19.91 22.38
C SER A 514 -9.40 -19.39 23.76
N ASP A 515 -8.45 -19.35 24.71
CA ASP A 515 -8.69 -18.88 26.07
C ASP A 515 -8.28 -17.41 26.25
N ALA A 516 -9.25 -16.58 26.58
CA ALA A 516 -9.07 -15.14 26.80
C ALA A 516 -8.01 -14.81 27.86
N ALA A 517 -7.89 -15.64 28.92
CA ALA A 517 -6.92 -15.42 29.99
C ALA A 517 -5.47 -15.55 29.50
N ARG A 518 -5.23 -16.33 28.45
CA ARG A 518 -3.89 -16.56 27.86
C ARG A 518 -3.52 -15.55 26.80
N LEU A 519 -4.50 -14.85 26.20
CA LEU A 519 -4.30 -14.00 25.03
C LEU A 519 -3.22 -12.94 25.26
N ARG A 520 -3.33 -12.19 26.36
CA ARG A 520 -2.37 -11.12 26.69
C ARG A 520 -0.93 -11.62 26.76
N GLY A 521 -0.69 -12.72 27.48
CA GLY A 521 0.65 -13.32 27.60
C GLY A 521 1.18 -13.79 26.26
N THR A 522 0.36 -14.49 25.48
CA THR A 522 0.76 -14.96 24.13
C THR A 522 1.13 -13.82 23.20
N LEU A 523 0.36 -12.73 23.15
CA LEU A 523 0.68 -11.56 22.32
C LEU A 523 1.98 -10.88 22.78
N VAL A 524 2.20 -10.72 24.09
CA VAL A 524 3.46 -10.14 24.61
C VAL A 524 4.67 -10.98 24.20
N ASP A 525 4.58 -12.31 24.31
CA ASP A 525 5.68 -13.21 23.92
C ASP A 525 5.91 -13.20 22.41
N ALA A 526 4.86 -13.18 21.61
CA ALA A 526 4.95 -13.11 20.17
C ALA A 526 5.58 -11.79 19.68
N LEU A 527 5.18 -10.65 20.26
CA LEU A 527 5.72 -9.33 19.93
C LEU A 527 7.20 -9.16 20.30
N ARG A 528 7.73 -9.99 21.20
CA ARG A 528 9.15 -10.00 21.60
C ARG A 528 10.01 -10.96 20.77
N ALA A 529 9.38 -11.77 19.93
CA ALA A 529 10.09 -12.77 19.17
C ALA A 529 11.02 -12.13 18.11
N PRO A 530 12.28 -12.61 18.00
CA PRO A 530 13.25 -12.09 17.02
C PRO A 530 13.07 -12.68 15.61
N THR A 531 12.12 -13.58 15.44
CA THR A 531 11.80 -14.30 14.19
C THR A 531 10.29 -14.31 14.00
N PRO A 532 9.77 -14.57 12.78
CA PRO A 532 8.35 -14.50 12.54
C PRO A 532 7.56 -15.52 13.37
N VAL A 533 6.43 -15.06 13.91
CA VAL A 533 5.50 -15.85 14.72
C VAL A 533 4.08 -15.66 14.20
N VAL A 534 3.32 -16.74 14.14
CA VAL A 534 1.88 -16.73 13.87
C VAL A 534 1.12 -16.94 15.17
N VAL A 535 0.21 -16.04 15.49
CA VAL A 535 -0.75 -16.16 16.60
C VAL A 535 -2.14 -16.29 15.99
N GLU A 536 -2.69 -17.49 16.00
CA GLU A 536 -4.08 -17.74 15.62
C GLU A 536 -4.97 -17.46 16.84
N ILE A 537 -5.91 -16.52 16.70
CA ILE A 537 -6.88 -16.16 17.74
C ILE A 537 -8.26 -16.64 17.28
N GLU A 538 -8.83 -17.61 18.00
CA GLU A 538 -10.20 -18.05 17.75
C GLU A 538 -11.19 -17.01 18.27
N ILE A 539 -11.97 -16.42 17.34
CA ILE A 539 -13.00 -15.42 17.65
C ILE A 539 -14.39 -15.92 17.26
N ALA A 540 -15.43 -15.22 17.79
CA ALA A 540 -16.83 -15.53 17.51
C ALA A 540 -17.23 -15.17 16.08
#